data_cea36b9dec31926b1d0937df16a29d69
#
_entry.id   cea36b9dec31926b1d0937df16a29d69
#
_cell.length_a   1.000
_cell.length_b   1.000
_cell.length_c   1.000
_cell.angle_alpha   90.00
_cell.angle_beta   90.00
_cell.angle_gamma   90.00
#
_symmetry.space_group_name_H-M   'P 1'
#
loop_
_entity.id
_entity.type
_entity.pdbx_description
1 polymer ?
#
loop_
_entity_poly.entity_id
_entity_poly.type
_entity_poly.pdbx_seq_one_letter_code
_entity_poly.pdbx_strand_id
1 'polypeptide(L)'
;MNKKTLIQTVGLLFCLNFLLQYNYPATIIKKGEILTNHHKNKLENIQNIAIGYARVSSTDNRQELGLSVQKEALGFCDKLYIEKDSGGNQERQQLDKALKLAKNYAKQGVKTNFVVYKLDRLTRKMLHLSAIIEDLTKHGIHLQSIHENIETDSLTGRFFCLMLGYVAEWELQAISERTKDGLRKAKEKGVKLGNKGIAKDKEKQIIAQYQQKEMSIRNIANQLNISTATIYNVLKRRNGIQINRKNHL
;
A
#
# COMPACT_ATOMS: atom_id res chain seq x y z
N MET A 1 8.19 30.99 -15.69
CA MET A 1 8.84 29.68 -15.81
C MET A 1 7.81 28.69 -16.37
N ASN A 2 8.07 28.10 -17.53
CA ASN A 2 7.08 27.36 -18.31
C ASN A 2 6.79 26.00 -17.65
N LYS A 3 5.50 25.58 -17.57
CA LYS A 3 5.09 24.30 -16.94
C LYS A 3 5.89 23.07 -17.46
N LYS A 4 6.32 23.10 -18.73
CA LYS A 4 7.16 22.03 -19.30
C LYS A 4 8.57 21.96 -18.68
N THR A 5 9.15 23.09 -18.31
CA THR A 5 10.49 23.15 -17.68
C THR A 5 10.44 22.66 -16.23
N LEU A 6 9.31 22.92 -15.53
CA LEU A 6 9.12 22.45 -14.16
C LEU A 6 8.99 20.92 -14.09
N ILE A 7 8.28 20.31 -15.04
CA ILE A 7 8.10 18.85 -15.11
C ILE A 7 9.43 18.14 -15.42
N GLN A 8 10.25 18.72 -16.30
CA GLN A 8 11.59 18.18 -16.61
C GLN A 8 12.55 18.31 -15.41
N THR A 9 12.50 19.42 -14.67
CA THR A 9 13.36 19.62 -13.48
C THR A 9 12.96 18.71 -12.32
N VAL A 10 11.66 18.50 -12.09
CA VAL A 10 11.15 17.59 -11.04
C VAL A 10 11.48 16.14 -11.38
N GLY A 11 11.33 15.73 -12.64
CA GLY A 11 11.71 14.39 -13.09
C GLY A 11 13.21 14.11 -12.95
N LEU A 12 14.08 15.10 -13.27
CA LEU A 12 15.53 15.00 -13.07
C LEU A 12 15.92 14.96 -11.59
N LEU A 13 15.27 15.77 -10.74
CA LEU A 13 15.49 15.76 -9.29
C LEU A 13 15.04 14.44 -8.66
N PHE A 14 13.94 13.85 -9.14
CA PHE A 14 13.48 12.53 -8.67
C PHE A 14 14.45 11.43 -9.11
N CYS A 15 14.93 11.45 -10.35
CA CYS A 15 15.98 10.54 -10.81
C CYS A 15 17.29 10.70 -10.01
N LEU A 16 17.70 11.94 -9.71
CA LEU A 16 18.89 12.21 -8.91
C LEU A 16 18.71 11.77 -7.44
N ASN A 17 17.57 12.08 -6.82
CA ASN A 17 17.27 11.62 -5.46
C ASN A 17 17.15 10.09 -5.38
N PHE A 18 16.53 9.46 -6.38
CA PHE A 18 16.49 8.00 -6.45
C PHE A 18 17.91 7.41 -6.60
N LEU A 19 18.76 7.97 -7.46
CA LEU A 19 20.15 7.55 -7.61
C LEU A 19 21.00 7.82 -6.36
N LEU A 20 20.73 8.92 -5.62
CA LEU A 20 21.43 9.27 -4.39
C LEU A 20 20.90 8.46 -3.18
N GLN A 21 19.62 8.14 -3.15
CA GLN A 21 18.99 7.39 -2.06
C GLN A 21 19.34 5.89 -2.11
N TYR A 22 19.68 5.39 -3.30
CA TYR A 22 20.15 4.01 -3.51
C TYR A 22 21.67 3.95 -3.67
N ASN A 23 22.39 4.69 -2.82
CA ASN A 23 23.81 4.49 -2.63
C ASN A 23 24.01 3.11 -2.03
N TYR A 24 24.21 2.09 -2.88
CA TYR A 24 24.56 0.75 -2.44
C TYR A 24 25.87 0.85 -1.65
N PRO A 25 25.87 0.50 -0.37
CA PRO A 25 27.13 0.41 0.37
C PRO A 25 27.92 -0.75 -0.23
N ALA A 26 28.96 -0.42 -0.95
CA ALA A 26 30.11 -1.29 -1.01
C ALA A 26 30.57 -1.49 0.44
N THR A 27 30.50 -2.73 0.88
CA THR A 27 31.24 -3.19 2.06
C THR A 27 30.80 -2.61 3.42
N ILE A 28 29.93 -3.32 4.14
CA ILE A 28 29.99 -3.31 5.60
C ILE A 28 30.45 -4.69 6.07
N ILE A 29 31.75 -4.80 6.25
CA ILE A 29 32.40 -5.74 7.15
C ILE A 29 32.57 -5.02 8.48
N LYS A 30 32.11 -5.66 9.57
CA LYS A 30 32.45 -5.56 11.00
C LYS A 30 31.38 -5.00 11.93
N LYS A 31 30.78 -5.82 12.74
CA LYS A 31 31.23 -6.22 14.11
C LYS A 31 30.22 -7.21 14.69
N GLY A 32 30.76 -8.24 15.30
CA GLY A 32 30.09 -9.39 15.86
C GLY A 32 29.20 -9.06 17.05
N GLU A 33 28.12 -9.84 17.13
CA GLU A 33 27.52 -10.29 18.38
C GLU A 33 26.97 -11.70 18.22
N ILE A 34 27.14 -12.48 19.25
CA ILE A 34 26.95 -13.93 19.33
C ILE A 34 25.46 -14.22 19.41
N LEU A 35 24.92 -14.92 18.42
CA LEU A 35 23.60 -15.55 18.49
C LEU A 35 23.74 -17.07 18.36
N THR A 36 23.09 -17.73 19.28
CA THR A 36 23.09 -19.16 19.61
C THR A 36 23.12 -20.17 18.45
N ASN A 37 23.99 -21.16 18.59
CA ASN A 37 24.53 -22.07 17.59
C ASN A 37 23.59 -23.11 16.92
N HIS A 38 22.29 -23.16 17.22
CA HIS A 38 21.45 -24.25 16.68
C HIS A 38 20.67 -23.91 15.41
N HIS A 39 20.45 -22.62 15.11
CA HIS A 39 19.85 -22.19 13.84
C HIS A 39 20.88 -21.68 12.82
N LYS A 40 22.12 -21.39 13.23
CA LYS A 40 23.20 -20.93 12.35
C LYS A 40 23.67 -22.00 11.36
N ASN A 41 23.77 -23.26 11.78
CA ASN A 41 24.37 -24.30 10.95
C ASN A 41 23.57 -24.75 9.71
N LYS A 42 22.30 -24.34 9.58
CA LYS A 42 21.48 -24.64 8.39
C LYS A 42 21.47 -23.51 7.37
N LEU A 43 21.87 -22.30 7.77
CA LEU A 43 21.85 -21.08 6.93
C LEU A 43 23.24 -20.73 6.36
N GLU A 44 24.31 -21.21 6.97
CA GLU A 44 25.70 -20.91 6.56
C GLU A 44 26.06 -21.44 5.16
N ASN A 45 25.21 -22.29 4.54
CA ASN A 45 25.40 -22.81 3.19
C ASN A 45 24.45 -22.21 2.13
N ILE A 46 23.47 -21.36 2.51
CA ILE A 46 22.56 -20.75 1.54
C ILE A 46 23.07 -19.36 1.17
N GLN A 47 23.87 -19.29 0.10
CA GLN A 47 24.35 -18.00 -0.43
C GLN A 47 23.27 -17.25 -1.22
N ASN A 48 22.35 -17.98 -1.87
CA ASN A 48 21.30 -17.43 -2.70
C ASN A 48 20.00 -18.23 -2.49
N ILE A 49 18.85 -17.56 -2.52
CA ILE A 49 17.54 -18.20 -2.51
C ILE A 49 16.62 -17.59 -3.57
N ALA A 50 15.91 -18.44 -4.31
CA ALA A 50 14.89 -18.05 -5.28
C ALA A 50 13.50 -18.44 -4.77
N ILE A 51 12.61 -17.43 -4.62
CA ILE A 51 11.23 -17.62 -4.16
C ILE A 51 10.29 -17.31 -5.30
N GLY A 52 9.64 -18.33 -5.83
CA GLY A 52 8.70 -18.25 -6.94
C GLY A 52 7.28 -17.92 -6.47
N TYR A 53 6.57 -17.12 -7.24
CA TYR A 53 5.15 -16.87 -7.04
C TYR A 53 4.37 -17.06 -8.35
N ALA A 54 3.33 -17.86 -8.29
CA ALA A 54 2.40 -18.13 -9.40
C ALA A 54 0.97 -17.79 -8.98
N ARG A 55 0.17 -17.26 -9.92
CA ARG A 55 -1.25 -16.96 -9.68
C ARG A 55 -2.11 -17.44 -10.84
N VAL A 56 -3.22 -18.07 -10.48
CA VAL A 56 -4.27 -18.49 -11.43
C VAL A 56 -5.63 -18.05 -10.93
N SER A 57 -6.57 -17.76 -11.83
CA SER A 57 -7.95 -17.48 -11.46
C SER A 57 -8.74 -18.79 -11.31
N SER A 58 -9.77 -18.86 -10.47
CA SER A 58 -10.48 -20.10 -10.14
C SER A 58 -11.55 -20.55 -11.13
N THR A 59 -11.78 -19.80 -12.23
CA THR A 59 -13.03 -19.91 -13.00
C THR A 59 -12.94 -20.63 -14.36
N ASP A 60 -11.78 -21.18 -14.76
CA ASP A 60 -11.67 -21.76 -16.11
C ASP A 60 -10.72 -22.97 -16.20
N ASN A 61 -11.15 -24.06 -16.88
CA ASN A 61 -10.35 -25.27 -17.12
C ASN A 61 -9.06 -25.04 -17.93
N ARG A 62 -8.94 -23.94 -18.69
CA ARG A 62 -7.71 -23.53 -19.37
C ARG A 62 -6.60 -23.09 -18.40
N GLN A 63 -6.90 -23.00 -17.13
CA GLN A 63 -5.99 -22.48 -16.09
C GLN A 63 -5.05 -23.54 -15.56
N GLU A 64 -5.40 -24.83 -15.63
CA GLU A 64 -4.46 -25.89 -15.29
C GLU A 64 -3.27 -25.87 -16.25
N LEU A 65 -3.52 -25.61 -17.54
CA LEU A 65 -2.45 -25.43 -18.53
C LEU A 65 -1.61 -24.18 -18.22
N GLY A 66 -2.23 -23.08 -17.89
CA GLY A 66 -1.53 -21.83 -17.51
C GLY A 66 -0.75 -21.95 -16.20
N LEU A 67 -1.21 -22.79 -15.26
CA LEU A 67 -0.49 -23.07 -14.04
C LEU A 67 0.68 -24.03 -14.28
N SER A 68 0.53 -25.04 -15.15
CA SER A 68 1.62 -25.96 -15.47
C SER A 68 2.80 -25.22 -16.12
N VAL A 69 2.55 -24.32 -17.06
CA VAL A 69 3.57 -23.45 -17.66
C VAL A 69 4.30 -22.60 -16.62
N GLN A 70 3.55 -21.99 -15.68
CA GLN A 70 4.17 -21.21 -14.62
C GLN A 70 5.01 -22.09 -13.68
N LYS A 71 4.52 -23.28 -13.31
CA LYS A 71 5.24 -24.24 -12.45
C LYS A 71 6.51 -24.72 -13.11
N GLU A 72 6.46 -25.05 -14.39
CA GLU A 72 7.62 -25.48 -15.16
C GLU A 72 8.67 -24.37 -15.22
N ALA A 73 8.26 -23.16 -15.59
CA ALA A 73 9.15 -21.99 -15.66
C ALA A 73 9.75 -21.60 -14.30
N LEU A 74 9.03 -21.83 -13.19
CA LEU A 74 9.46 -21.54 -11.83
C LEU A 74 10.06 -22.74 -11.10
N GLY A 75 10.28 -23.86 -11.81
CA GLY A 75 10.75 -25.12 -11.23
C GLY A 75 12.15 -25.07 -10.61
N PHE A 76 12.94 -24.07 -10.96
CA PHE A 76 14.27 -23.83 -10.37
C PHE A 76 14.21 -23.07 -9.05
N CYS A 77 13.05 -22.55 -8.64
CA CYS A 77 12.91 -21.83 -7.39
C CYS A 77 12.95 -22.78 -6.19
N ASP A 78 13.65 -22.39 -5.12
CA ASP A 78 13.76 -23.16 -3.88
C ASP A 78 12.43 -23.28 -3.15
N LYS A 79 11.58 -22.27 -3.29
CA LYS A 79 10.21 -22.23 -2.74
C LYS A 79 9.24 -21.66 -3.77
N LEU A 80 8.10 -22.31 -3.93
CA LEU A 80 7.06 -21.88 -4.87
C LEU A 80 5.73 -21.68 -4.12
N TYR A 81 5.18 -20.47 -4.22
CA TYR A 81 3.88 -20.11 -3.68
C TYR A 81 2.87 -19.97 -4.82
N ILE A 82 1.73 -20.64 -4.66
CA ILE A 82 0.68 -20.67 -5.68
C ILE A 82 -0.59 -20.07 -5.10
N GLU A 83 -1.08 -18.99 -5.72
CA GLU A 83 -2.33 -18.32 -5.37
C GLU A 83 -3.44 -18.77 -6.33
N LYS A 84 -4.56 -19.24 -5.78
CA LYS A 84 -5.80 -19.46 -6.54
C LYS A 84 -6.75 -18.30 -6.25
N ASP A 85 -6.98 -17.45 -7.25
CA ASP A 85 -7.83 -16.26 -7.14
C ASP A 85 -9.31 -16.69 -7.26
N SER A 86 -10.03 -16.74 -6.17
CA SER A 86 -11.46 -17.08 -6.11
C SER A 86 -12.34 -15.83 -6.25
N GLY A 87 -12.12 -15.03 -7.27
CA GLY A 87 -13.05 -14.00 -7.80
C GLY A 87 -13.72 -12.98 -6.84
N GLY A 88 -13.63 -13.14 -5.55
CA GLY A 88 -14.32 -12.28 -4.56
C GLY A 88 -13.47 -11.83 -3.37
N ASN A 89 -12.40 -12.51 -3.06
CA ASN A 89 -11.56 -12.18 -1.93
C ASN A 89 -10.23 -11.62 -2.42
N GLN A 90 -9.97 -10.34 -2.16
CA GLN A 90 -8.72 -9.67 -2.55
C GLN A 90 -7.52 -10.04 -1.66
N GLU A 91 -7.70 -10.94 -0.69
CA GLU A 91 -6.63 -11.39 0.20
C GLU A 91 -5.70 -12.36 -0.52
N ARG A 92 -4.51 -11.88 -0.85
CA ARG A 92 -3.44 -12.66 -1.49
C ARG A 92 -2.53 -13.28 -0.45
N GLN A 93 -3.08 -14.22 0.30
CA GLN A 93 -2.38 -14.83 1.44
C GLN A 93 -1.07 -15.51 1.03
N GLN A 94 -0.99 -16.10 -0.16
CA GLN A 94 0.23 -16.76 -0.62
C GLN A 94 1.28 -15.75 -1.06
N LEU A 95 0.88 -14.64 -1.70
CA LEU A 95 1.78 -13.54 -2.00
C LEU A 95 2.39 -12.95 -0.73
N ASP A 96 1.55 -12.68 0.29
CA ASP A 96 2.01 -12.14 1.56
C ASP A 96 2.99 -13.08 2.28
N LYS A 97 2.72 -14.39 2.25
CA LYS A 97 3.64 -15.41 2.80
C LYS A 97 4.97 -15.42 2.04
N ALA A 98 4.92 -15.37 0.71
CA ALA A 98 6.11 -15.35 -0.13
C ALA A 98 6.97 -14.10 0.13
N LEU A 99 6.33 -12.91 0.18
CA LEU A 99 7.01 -11.65 0.48
C LEU A 99 7.61 -11.62 1.89
N LYS A 100 6.88 -12.12 2.89
CA LYS A 100 7.38 -12.24 4.27
C LYS A 100 8.59 -13.15 4.34
N LEU A 101 8.55 -14.29 3.66
CA LEU A 101 9.67 -15.23 3.62
C LEU A 101 10.89 -14.58 2.94
N ALA A 102 10.70 -13.93 1.79
CA ALA A 102 11.78 -13.23 1.08
C ALA A 102 12.46 -12.19 1.97
N LYS A 103 11.68 -11.36 2.66
CA LYS A 103 12.19 -10.36 3.61
C LYS A 103 12.95 -10.97 4.77
N ASN A 104 12.52 -12.13 5.27
CA ASN A 104 13.20 -12.83 6.36
C ASN A 104 14.59 -13.32 5.92
N TYR A 105 14.72 -13.88 4.72
CA TYR A 105 16.02 -14.30 4.20
C TYR A 105 16.94 -13.09 3.91
N ALA A 106 16.40 -12.05 3.30
CA ALA A 106 17.16 -10.84 3.03
C ALA A 106 17.69 -10.17 4.32
N LYS A 107 16.88 -10.14 5.40
CA LYS A 107 17.30 -9.66 6.73
C LYS A 107 18.45 -10.49 7.33
N GLN A 108 18.58 -11.76 6.96
CA GLN A 108 19.64 -12.66 7.38
C GLN A 108 20.90 -12.55 6.50
N GLY A 109 20.91 -11.64 5.54
CA GLY A 109 22.01 -11.42 4.61
C GLY A 109 22.06 -12.40 3.44
N VAL A 110 21.02 -13.22 3.24
CA VAL A 110 20.93 -14.15 2.11
C VAL A 110 20.50 -13.39 0.85
N LYS A 111 21.27 -13.52 -0.23
CA LYS A 111 20.87 -12.95 -1.54
C LYS A 111 19.55 -13.57 -1.97
N THR A 112 18.49 -12.74 -2.07
CA THR A 112 17.13 -13.22 -2.27
C THR A 112 16.58 -12.72 -3.60
N ASN A 113 16.13 -13.66 -4.44
CA ASN A 113 15.44 -13.39 -5.69
C ASN A 113 13.96 -13.73 -5.55
N PHE A 114 13.10 -12.78 -5.87
CA PHE A 114 11.65 -12.99 -5.96
C PHE A 114 11.28 -13.18 -7.42
N VAL A 115 10.80 -14.36 -7.79
CA VAL A 115 10.64 -14.75 -9.20
C VAL A 115 9.17 -14.92 -9.55
N VAL A 116 8.76 -14.34 -10.67
CA VAL A 116 7.42 -14.51 -11.24
C VAL A 116 7.53 -14.91 -12.72
N TYR A 117 6.54 -15.62 -13.21
CA TYR A 117 6.49 -15.94 -14.63
C TYR A 117 6.21 -14.69 -15.47
N LYS A 118 5.22 -13.85 -15.01
CA LYS A 118 4.84 -12.56 -15.62
C LYS A 118 4.54 -11.55 -14.52
N LEU A 119 4.81 -10.26 -14.79
CA LEU A 119 4.51 -9.18 -13.85
C LEU A 119 3.02 -9.04 -13.53
N ASP A 120 2.12 -9.40 -14.47
CA ASP A 120 0.68 -9.38 -14.25
C ASP A 120 0.21 -10.42 -13.21
N ARG A 121 1.04 -11.41 -12.86
CA ARG A 121 0.79 -12.33 -11.75
C ARG A 121 0.86 -11.61 -10.41
N LEU A 122 1.75 -10.61 -10.28
CA LEU A 122 1.82 -9.77 -9.07
C LEU A 122 0.61 -8.83 -9.00
N THR A 123 0.38 -8.07 -10.05
CA THR A 123 -0.76 -7.16 -10.11
C THR A 123 -0.97 -6.63 -11.54
N ARG A 124 -2.20 -6.24 -11.85
CA ARG A 124 -2.54 -5.55 -13.10
C ARG A 124 -2.50 -4.02 -12.97
N LYS A 125 -2.37 -3.51 -11.74
CA LYS A 125 -2.35 -2.06 -11.46
C LYS A 125 -0.90 -1.60 -11.34
N MET A 126 -0.49 -0.63 -12.18
CA MET A 126 0.87 -0.13 -12.22
C MET A 126 1.35 0.44 -10.89
N LEU A 127 0.49 1.20 -10.20
CA LEU A 127 0.77 1.72 -8.86
C LEU A 127 1.10 0.62 -7.84
N HIS A 128 0.35 -0.49 -7.86
CA HIS A 128 0.64 -1.60 -6.97
C HIS A 128 1.93 -2.33 -7.35
N LEU A 129 2.22 -2.44 -8.64
CA LEU A 129 3.46 -3.06 -9.11
C LEU A 129 4.67 -2.23 -8.67
N SER A 130 4.62 -0.92 -8.87
CA SER A 130 5.66 0.01 -8.42
C SER A 130 5.89 -0.11 -6.90
N ALA A 131 4.82 -0.13 -6.11
CA ALA A 131 4.93 -0.27 -4.65
C ALA A 131 5.56 -1.61 -4.22
N ILE A 132 5.22 -2.72 -4.88
CA ILE A 132 5.82 -4.04 -4.60
C ILE A 132 7.30 -4.02 -4.94
N ILE A 133 7.68 -3.49 -6.11
CA ILE A 133 9.08 -3.42 -6.54
C ILE A 133 9.89 -2.54 -5.59
N GLU A 134 9.36 -1.39 -5.21
CA GLU A 134 9.99 -0.48 -4.25
C GLU A 134 10.21 -1.16 -2.89
N ASP A 135 9.19 -1.87 -2.40
CA ASP A 135 9.28 -2.60 -1.13
C ASP A 135 10.32 -3.73 -1.19
N LEU A 136 10.39 -4.51 -2.28
CA LEU A 136 11.40 -5.53 -2.48
C LEU A 136 12.81 -4.91 -2.53
N THR A 137 12.98 -3.84 -3.31
CA THR A 137 14.27 -3.15 -3.47
C THR A 137 14.78 -2.57 -2.14
N LYS A 138 13.90 -1.97 -1.32
CA LYS A 138 14.24 -1.47 0.02
C LYS A 138 14.79 -2.56 0.95
N HIS A 139 14.40 -3.80 0.71
CA HIS A 139 14.87 -4.96 1.47
C HIS A 139 16.05 -5.68 0.81
N GLY A 140 16.61 -5.15 -0.28
CA GLY A 140 17.69 -5.79 -1.04
C GLY A 140 17.27 -7.07 -1.75
N ILE A 141 15.98 -7.22 -2.09
CA ILE A 141 15.43 -8.37 -2.81
C ILE A 141 15.30 -8.00 -4.28
N HIS A 142 15.82 -8.88 -5.15
CA HIS A 142 15.75 -8.69 -6.59
C HIS A 142 14.48 -9.34 -7.15
N LEU A 143 13.70 -8.60 -7.93
CA LEU A 143 12.57 -9.15 -8.66
C LEU A 143 13.04 -9.61 -10.04
N GLN A 144 12.65 -10.83 -10.40
CA GLN A 144 12.87 -11.40 -11.73
C GLN A 144 11.52 -11.78 -12.35
N SER A 145 11.29 -11.33 -13.58
CA SER A 145 10.18 -11.75 -14.42
C SER A 145 10.70 -12.52 -15.61
N ILE A 146 10.29 -13.80 -15.74
CA ILE A 146 10.81 -14.70 -16.76
C ILE A 146 10.34 -14.31 -18.15
N HIS A 147 9.04 -14.08 -18.32
CA HIS A 147 8.45 -13.82 -19.63
C HIS A 147 8.85 -12.47 -20.22
N GLU A 148 8.91 -11.42 -19.39
CA GLU A 148 9.35 -10.09 -19.80
C GLU A 148 10.89 -9.96 -19.83
N ASN A 149 11.62 -10.98 -19.35
CA ASN A 149 13.08 -10.97 -19.23
C ASN A 149 13.61 -9.73 -18.50
N ILE A 150 12.98 -9.44 -17.33
CA ILE A 150 13.31 -8.29 -16.49
C ILE A 150 13.92 -8.80 -15.19
N GLU A 151 15.09 -8.26 -14.84
CA GLU A 151 15.79 -8.46 -13.57
C GLU A 151 16.10 -7.09 -12.96
N THR A 152 15.56 -6.79 -11.78
CA THR A 152 15.66 -5.45 -11.19
C THR A 152 17.08 -5.03 -10.79
N ASP A 153 18.04 -5.96 -10.70
CA ASP A 153 19.45 -5.66 -10.45
C ASP A 153 20.24 -5.37 -11.74
N SER A 154 19.72 -5.74 -12.93
CA SER A 154 20.31 -5.41 -14.20
C SER A 154 20.15 -3.91 -14.55
N LEU A 155 21.00 -3.39 -15.46
CA LEU A 155 20.88 -2.00 -15.92
C LEU A 155 19.51 -1.74 -16.57
N THR A 156 19.05 -2.65 -17.42
CA THR A 156 17.74 -2.59 -18.07
C THR A 156 16.60 -2.64 -17.06
N GLY A 157 16.71 -3.51 -16.05
CA GLY A 157 15.72 -3.62 -14.99
C GLY A 157 15.63 -2.37 -14.12
N ARG A 158 16.75 -1.74 -13.80
CA ARG A 158 16.77 -0.44 -13.10
C ARG A 158 16.07 0.66 -13.91
N PHE A 159 16.36 0.72 -15.21
CA PHE A 159 15.66 1.66 -16.10
C PHE A 159 14.15 1.37 -16.14
N PHE A 160 13.76 0.09 -16.22
CA PHE A 160 12.35 -0.31 -16.14
C PHE A 160 11.70 0.14 -14.84
N CYS A 161 12.35 -0.04 -13.69
CA CYS A 161 11.84 0.43 -12.40
C CYS A 161 11.63 1.95 -12.34
N LEU A 162 12.56 2.72 -12.90
CA LEU A 162 12.45 4.18 -13.02
C LEU A 162 11.25 4.58 -13.89
N MET A 163 11.08 3.97 -15.05
CA MET A 163 9.95 4.21 -15.94
C MET A 163 8.63 3.84 -15.30
N LEU A 164 8.58 2.73 -14.58
CA LEU A 164 7.40 2.27 -13.87
C LEU A 164 6.99 3.26 -12.77
N GLY A 165 7.97 3.78 -12.01
CA GLY A 165 7.73 4.82 -11.00
C GLY A 165 7.14 6.08 -11.61
N TYR A 166 7.69 6.54 -12.73
CA TYR A 166 7.19 7.72 -13.44
C TYR A 166 5.74 7.53 -13.96
N VAL A 167 5.44 6.38 -14.56
CA VAL A 167 4.08 6.04 -15.03
C VAL A 167 3.09 5.97 -13.86
N ALA A 168 3.50 5.39 -12.72
CA ALA A 168 2.69 5.31 -11.52
C ALA A 168 2.36 6.71 -10.96
N GLU A 169 3.33 7.62 -10.93
CA GLU A 169 3.12 9.01 -10.50
C GLU A 169 2.17 9.76 -11.45
N TRP A 170 2.33 9.59 -12.75
CA TRP A 170 1.43 10.17 -13.73
C TRP A 170 -0.01 9.67 -13.58
N GLU A 171 -0.20 8.37 -13.32
CA GLU A 171 -1.53 7.80 -13.05
C GLU A 171 -2.17 8.44 -11.80
N LEU A 172 -1.41 8.66 -10.72
CA LEU A 172 -1.88 9.37 -9.52
C LEU A 172 -2.32 10.80 -9.82
N GLN A 173 -1.54 11.53 -10.61
CA GLN A 173 -1.88 12.89 -11.02
C GLN A 173 -3.17 12.92 -11.84
N ALA A 174 -3.32 12.01 -12.81
CA ALA A 174 -4.52 11.90 -13.62
C ALA A 174 -5.77 11.58 -12.79
N ILE A 175 -5.66 10.70 -11.79
CA ILE A 175 -6.74 10.39 -10.83
C ILE A 175 -7.10 11.65 -10.02
N SER A 176 -6.09 12.38 -9.53
CA SER A 176 -6.30 13.62 -8.76
C SER A 176 -7.04 14.68 -9.60
N GLU A 177 -6.63 14.89 -10.85
CA GLU A 177 -7.28 15.85 -11.75
C GLU A 177 -8.73 15.45 -12.04
N ARG A 178 -9.00 14.19 -12.38
CA ARG A 178 -10.37 13.70 -12.59
C ARG A 178 -11.24 13.91 -11.35
N THR A 179 -10.69 13.68 -10.16
CA THR A 179 -11.41 13.88 -8.90
C THR A 179 -11.73 15.35 -8.68
N LYS A 180 -10.76 16.25 -8.89
CA LYS A 180 -10.97 17.70 -8.80
C LYS A 180 -12.04 18.20 -9.77
N ASP A 181 -11.99 17.73 -11.03
CA ASP A 181 -12.99 18.07 -12.04
C ASP A 181 -14.38 17.54 -11.68
N GLY A 182 -14.45 16.30 -11.16
CA GLY A 182 -15.72 15.74 -10.68
C GLY A 182 -16.32 16.55 -9.53
N LEU A 183 -15.49 16.94 -8.54
CA LEU A 183 -15.92 17.79 -7.43
C LEU A 183 -16.36 19.17 -7.89
N ARG A 184 -15.64 19.79 -8.85
CA ARG A 184 -16.02 21.07 -9.45
C ARG A 184 -17.41 20.98 -10.11
N LYS A 185 -17.62 19.98 -10.98
CA LYS A 185 -18.92 19.75 -11.64
C LYS A 185 -20.04 19.48 -10.64
N ALA A 186 -19.77 18.73 -9.58
CA ALA A 186 -20.75 18.49 -8.51
C ALA A 186 -21.14 19.80 -7.80
N LYS A 187 -20.15 20.66 -7.51
CA LYS A 187 -20.37 21.98 -6.91
C LYS A 187 -21.19 22.89 -7.83
N GLU A 188 -20.89 22.91 -9.13
CA GLU A 188 -21.64 23.66 -10.15
C GLU A 188 -23.11 23.21 -10.23
N LYS A 189 -23.37 21.92 -10.04
CA LYS A 189 -24.72 21.34 -9.96
C LYS A 189 -25.40 21.56 -8.60
N GLY A 190 -24.80 22.33 -7.67
CA GLY A 190 -25.35 22.61 -6.36
C GLY A 190 -25.29 21.44 -5.37
N VAL A 191 -24.55 20.38 -5.68
CA VAL A 191 -24.37 19.26 -4.75
C VAL A 191 -23.55 19.72 -3.56
N LYS A 192 -24.09 19.57 -2.36
CA LYS A 192 -23.39 19.88 -1.11
C LYS A 192 -22.28 18.85 -0.88
N LEU A 193 -21.04 19.26 -1.03
CA LEU A 193 -19.86 18.42 -0.82
C LEU A 193 -19.48 18.39 0.67
N GLY A 194 -18.85 17.29 1.09
CA GLY A 194 -18.38 17.08 2.46
C GLY A 194 -19.36 16.33 3.34
N ASN A 195 -19.08 16.34 4.64
CA ASN A 195 -19.95 15.66 5.60
C ASN A 195 -21.31 16.34 5.65
N LYS A 196 -22.39 15.57 5.47
CA LYS A 196 -23.78 16.05 5.55
C LYS A 196 -24.15 16.64 6.90
N GLY A 197 -23.30 16.43 7.90
CA GLY A 197 -23.57 16.82 9.28
C GLY A 197 -24.64 15.91 9.92
N ILE A 198 -25.18 16.37 11.03
CA ILE A 198 -26.26 15.68 11.72
C ILE A 198 -27.62 16.13 11.18
N ALA A 199 -28.62 15.25 11.17
CA ALA A 199 -29.97 15.59 10.77
C ALA A 199 -30.54 16.71 11.66
N LYS A 200 -31.26 17.65 11.06
CA LYS A 200 -31.82 18.82 11.78
C LYS A 200 -32.67 18.42 13.00
N ASP A 201 -33.38 17.30 12.91
CA ASP A 201 -34.22 16.82 14.01
C ASP A 201 -33.37 16.31 15.17
N LYS A 202 -32.28 15.57 14.89
CA LYS A 202 -31.30 15.19 15.92
C LYS A 202 -30.62 16.40 16.54
N GLU A 203 -30.33 17.43 15.74
CA GLU A 203 -29.75 18.68 16.23
C GLU A 203 -30.69 19.37 17.22
N LYS A 204 -32.01 19.44 16.91
CA LYS A 204 -33.05 19.95 17.83
C LYS A 204 -33.13 19.14 19.10
N GLN A 205 -33.10 17.81 19.00
CA GLN A 205 -33.15 16.92 20.17
C GLN A 205 -31.94 17.14 21.09
N ILE A 206 -30.74 17.26 20.55
CA ILE A 206 -29.54 17.56 21.33
C ILE A 206 -29.71 18.86 22.12
N ILE A 207 -30.19 19.91 21.44
CA ILE A 207 -30.34 21.22 22.05
C ILE A 207 -31.41 21.16 23.20
N ALA A 208 -32.56 20.53 22.93
CA ALA A 208 -33.63 20.39 23.91
C ALA A 208 -33.19 19.63 25.16
N GLN A 209 -32.57 18.46 24.99
CA GLN A 209 -32.05 17.65 26.09
C GLN A 209 -30.95 18.35 26.89
N TYR A 210 -30.08 19.09 26.23
CA TYR A 210 -29.04 19.86 26.92
C TYR A 210 -29.58 21.04 27.70
N GLN A 211 -30.64 21.72 27.22
CA GLN A 211 -31.28 22.86 27.88
C GLN A 211 -32.10 22.44 29.11
N GLN A 212 -32.68 21.23 29.11
CA GLN A 212 -33.40 20.67 30.26
C GLN A 212 -32.48 20.40 31.46
N LYS A 213 -31.14 20.36 31.27
CA LYS A 213 -30.13 20.11 32.31
C LYS A 213 -30.27 18.78 33.07
N GLU A 214 -31.12 17.90 32.61
CA GLU A 214 -31.39 16.61 33.28
C GLU A 214 -30.37 15.53 32.93
N MET A 215 -29.65 15.69 31.80
CA MET A 215 -28.73 14.68 31.29
C MET A 215 -27.34 15.23 31.07
N SER A 216 -26.33 14.39 31.36
CA SER A 216 -24.94 14.69 30.96
C SER A 216 -24.76 14.55 29.46
N ILE A 217 -23.77 15.28 28.90
CA ILE A 217 -23.44 15.17 27.48
C ILE A 217 -23.12 13.73 27.05
N ARG A 218 -22.55 12.92 27.96
CA ARG A 218 -22.25 11.52 27.76
C ARG A 218 -23.53 10.67 27.62
N ASN A 219 -24.52 10.93 28.43
CA ASN A 219 -25.81 10.23 28.38
C ASN A 219 -26.60 10.60 27.13
N ILE A 220 -26.60 11.88 26.72
CA ILE A 220 -27.20 12.34 25.46
C ILE A 220 -26.49 11.66 24.27
N ALA A 221 -25.16 11.55 24.31
CA ALA A 221 -24.36 10.88 23.26
C ALA A 221 -24.75 9.42 23.10
N ASN A 222 -24.89 8.69 24.23
CA ASN A 222 -25.27 7.29 24.24
C ASN A 222 -26.71 7.09 23.74
N GLN A 223 -27.65 7.92 24.22
CA GLN A 223 -29.06 7.82 23.84
C GLN A 223 -29.30 8.07 22.35
N LEU A 224 -28.61 9.05 21.78
CA LEU A 224 -28.76 9.41 20.36
C LEU A 224 -27.80 8.64 19.43
N ASN A 225 -26.97 7.75 19.99
CA ASN A 225 -25.94 6.99 19.28
C ASN A 225 -25.04 7.87 18.41
N ILE A 226 -24.46 8.90 19.04
CA ILE A 226 -23.56 9.86 18.41
C ILE A 226 -22.35 10.14 19.30
N SER A 227 -21.27 10.68 18.72
CA SER A 227 -20.10 11.03 19.53
C SER A 227 -20.35 12.30 20.38
N THR A 228 -19.72 12.36 21.56
CA THR A 228 -19.70 13.58 22.39
C THR A 228 -19.16 14.79 21.64
N ALA A 229 -18.15 14.59 20.78
CA ALA A 229 -17.61 15.63 19.91
C ALA A 229 -18.66 16.23 18.96
N THR A 230 -19.58 15.41 18.47
CA THR A 230 -20.69 15.88 17.63
C THR A 230 -21.63 16.78 18.43
N ILE A 231 -21.95 16.43 19.68
CA ILE A 231 -22.79 17.26 20.57
C ILE A 231 -22.11 18.62 20.82
N TYR A 232 -20.82 18.60 21.19
CA TYR A 232 -20.06 19.85 21.38
C TYR A 232 -20.06 20.74 20.14
N ASN A 233 -19.91 20.17 18.95
CA ASN A 233 -19.93 20.90 17.70
C ASN A 233 -21.32 21.52 17.42
N VAL A 234 -22.41 20.80 17.73
CA VAL A 234 -23.78 21.31 17.59
C VAL A 234 -24.01 22.48 18.54
N LEU A 235 -23.66 22.31 19.81
CA LEU A 235 -23.84 23.36 20.85
C LEU A 235 -23.00 24.60 20.56
N LYS A 236 -21.76 24.43 20.08
CA LYS A 236 -20.85 25.52 19.72
C LYS A 236 -21.33 26.35 18.51
N ARG A 237 -21.99 25.71 17.52
CA ARG A 237 -22.53 26.41 16.35
C ARG A 237 -23.67 27.36 16.67
N ARG A 238 -24.36 27.18 17.78
CA ARG A 238 -25.41 28.08 18.26
C ARG A 238 -24.82 29.04 19.30
N ASN A 239 -24.34 30.21 18.84
CA ASN A 239 -23.84 31.28 19.69
C ASN A 239 -24.90 31.65 20.75
N GLY A 240 -24.68 31.25 22.01
CA GLY A 240 -25.59 31.54 23.12
C GLY A 240 -25.75 30.40 24.15
N ILE A 241 -25.34 29.19 23.84
CA ILE A 241 -25.37 28.08 24.78
C ILE A 241 -24.03 28.03 25.52
N GLN A 242 -23.98 28.47 26.78
CA GLN A 242 -22.80 28.30 27.62
C GLN A 242 -22.61 26.83 27.94
N ILE A 243 -21.50 26.27 27.43
CA ILE A 243 -21.12 24.89 27.70
C ILE A 243 -20.50 24.84 29.10
N ASN A 244 -21.24 24.36 30.08
CA ASN A 244 -20.75 24.21 31.45
C ASN A 244 -19.87 22.95 31.52
N ARG A 245 -18.56 23.11 31.66
CA ARG A 245 -17.58 22.02 31.74
C ARG A 245 -17.69 21.18 33.02
N LYS A 246 -18.52 21.60 34.00
CA LYS A 246 -18.69 20.88 35.28
C LYS A 246 -19.67 19.69 35.24
N ASN A 247 -20.40 19.48 34.15
CA ASN A 247 -21.31 18.34 34.00
C ASN A 247 -20.67 17.12 33.36
N HIS A 248 -19.39 16.85 33.67
CA HIS A 248 -18.63 15.72 33.13
C HIS A 248 -18.56 14.49 34.04
N LEU A 249 -19.29 14.46 35.13
CA LEU A 249 -19.36 13.31 36.05
C LEU A 249 -20.62 12.50 35.81
#